data_634f383894b7c97e1ecb99e9149b1379
#
_entry.id   634f383894b7c97e1ecb99e9149b1379
#
_cell.length_a   1.000
_cell.length_b   1.000
_cell.length_c   1.000
_cell.angle_alpha   90.00
_cell.angle_beta   90.00
_cell.angle_gamma   90.00
#
_symmetry.space_group_name_H-M   'P 1'
#
loop_
_entity.id
_entity.type
_entity.pdbx_description
1 polymer ?
#
loop_
_entity_poly.entity_id
_entity_poly.type
_entity_poly.pdbx_seq_one_letter_code
_entity_poly.pdbx_strand_id
1 'polypeptide(L)'
;MVGKIFITRSGYDPQVGKHIKDPYLGPCPTLGACRPDIRSQLQKGDHIFVISGKVPDFSQFVMGGFEIESKIPAIEAYRLFPELRLRRLQDGQLTGNIIVTPDGRQHELDDHTSFDRRIQNYVIGTNPISLITTPEIAEGRKQSLEALKDILQKNGESPFEVVGRFGTKLSEKQILQLRDWLEAVKHAANN
;
A
#
# COMPACT_ATOMS: atom_id res chain seq x y z
N MET A 1 14.78 10.40 -7.78
CA MET A 1 13.76 9.76 -6.92
C MET A 1 12.41 10.23 -7.38
N VAL A 2 11.52 9.31 -7.68
CA VAL A 2 10.11 9.56 -7.98
C VAL A 2 9.24 8.67 -7.09
N GLY A 3 7.94 8.91 -7.07
CA GLY A 3 7.05 8.05 -6.30
C GLY A 3 5.66 7.93 -6.89
N LYS A 4 4.87 7.09 -6.27
CA LYS A 4 3.46 6.90 -6.61
C LYS A 4 2.64 6.77 -5.33
N ILE A 5 1.53 7.50 -5.26
CA ILE A 5 0.51 7.30 -4.25
C ILE A 5 -0.74 6.73 -4.90
N PHE A 6 -1.36 5.73 -4.29
CA PHE A 6 -2.57 5.11 -4.82
C PHE A 6 -3.53 4.69 -3.70
N ILE A 7 -4.77 4.40 -4.07
CA ILE A 7 -5.83 3.99 -3.16
C ILE A 7 -6.04 2.48 -3.31
N THR A 8 -6.17 1.76 -2.20
CA THR A 8 -6.53 0.34 -2.20
C THR A 8 -7.98 0.13 -2.68
N ARG A 9 -8.37 -1.12 -2.89
CA ARG A 9 -9.72 -1.47 -3.30
C ARG A 9 -10.75 -0.98 -2.27
N SER A 10 -11.91 -0.50 -2.75
CA SER A 10 -13.05 -0.13 -1.90
C SER A 10 -13.45 -1.29 -0.96
N GLY A 11 -13.78 -0.97 0.27
CA GLY A 11 -14.08 -1.92 1.33
C GLY A 11 -12.85 -2.43 2.10
N TYR A 12 -11.64 -2.06 1.70
CA TYR A 12 -10.40 -2.48 2.36
C TYR A 12 -9.83 -1.37 3.23
N ASP A 13 -9.80 -1.61 4.53
CA ASP A 13 -9.31 -0.68 5.54
C ASP A 13 -8.74 -1.48 6.72
N PRO A 14 -7.66 -1.03 7.38
CA PRO A 14 -7.00 -1.81 8.43
C PRO A 14 -7.80 -1.96 9.72
N GLN A 15 -8.81 -1.12 9.95
CA GLN A 15 -9.60 -1.16 11.19
C GLN A 15 -11.06 -1.55 10.98
N VAL A 16 -11.70 -1.03 9.93
CA VAL A 16 -13.17 -1.04 9.80
C VAL A 16 -13.69 -1.73 8.55
N GLY A 17 -12.80 -2.26 7.75
CA GLY A 17 -13.14 -2.92 6.50
C GLY A 17 -12.55 -4.32 6.40
N LYS A 18 -12.45 -4.80 5.17
CA LYS A 18 -11.73 -6.03 4.87
C LYS A 18 -10.25 -5.82 5.10
N HIS A 19 -9.60 -6.85 5.62
CA HIS A 19 -8.15 -6.83 5.85
C HIS A 19 -7.38 -6.54 4.55
N ILE A 20 -6.43 -5.60 4.65
CA ILE A 20 -5.53 -5.26 3.53
C ILE A 20 -4.38 -6.25 3.53
N LYS A 21 -4.32 -7.07 2.50
CA LYS A 21 -3.26 -8.05 2.30
C LYS A 21 -2.13 -7.57 1.37
N ASP A 22 -2.41 -6.53 0.57
CA ASP A 22 -1.45 -5.97 -0.38
C ASP A 22 -1.73 -4.47 -0.64
N PRO A 23 -0.77 -3.59 -0.35
CA PRO A 23 0.59 -3.85 0.12
C PRO A 23 0.66 -4.33 1.57
N TYR A 24 1.73 -5.03 1.88
CA TYR A 24 2.16 -5.28 3.25
C TYR A 24 3.06 -4.12 3.70
N LEU A 25 2.74 -3.48 4.84
CA LEU A 25 3.46 -2.30 5.35
C LEU A 25 4.23 -2.59 6.65
N GLY A 26 4.60 -3.84 6.87
CA GLY A 26 5.42 -4.25 8.02
C GLY A 26 6.91 -3.91 7.86
N PRO A 27 7.78 -4.47 8.73
CA PRO A 27 9.22 -4.16 8.75
C PRO A 27 9.94 -4.38 7.41
N CYS A 28 9.56 -5.41 6.66
CA CYS A 28 9.98 -5.64 5.28
C CYS A 28 8.77 -5.45 4.37
N PRO A 29 8.47 -4.22 3.95
CA PRO A 29 7.24 -3.93 3.22
C PRO A 29 7.29 -4.49 1.81
N THR A 30 6.12 -4.90 1.29
CA THR A 30 6.04 -5.48 -0.04
C THR A 30 4.80 -5.02 -0.81
N LEU A 31 4.87 -5.03 -2.14
CA LEU A 31 3.72 -4.91 -3.03
C LEU A 31 3.78 -6.07 -4.03
N GLY A 32 2.91 -7.07 -3.84
CA GLY A 32 3.01 -8.37 -4.49
C GLY A 32 2.09 -8.56 -5.68
N ALA A 33 0.78 -8.58 -5.47
CA ALA A 33 -0.23 -8.89 -6.48
C ALA A 33 -0.88 -7.64 -7.08
N CYS A 34 -1.14 -6.62 -6.25
CA CYS A 34 -1.84 -5.40 -6.65
C CYS A 34 -0.96 -4.47 -7.51
N ARG A 35 -1.62 -3.63 -8.31
CA ARG A 35 -1.00 -2.54 -9.07
C ARG A 35 0.21 -2.95 -9.92
N PRO A 36 0.11 -3.95 -10.81
CA PRO A 36 1.20 -4.33 -11.71
C PRO A 36 1.67 -3.18 -12.61
N ASP A 37 0.80 -2.21 -12.89
CA ASP A 37 1.10 -0.95 -13.59
C ASP A 37 2.13 -0.09 -12.81
N ILE A 38 1.96 0.07 -11.51
CA ILE A 38 2.89 0.82 -10.65
C ILE A 38 4.21 0.05 -10.52
N ARG A 39 4.13 -1.24 -10.21
CA ARG A 39 5.30 -2.08 -9.98
C ARG A 39 6.22 -2.19 -11.19
N SER A 40 5.67 -2.15 -12.41
CA SER A 40 6.48 -2.16 -13.64
C SER A 40 7.19 -0.83 -13.92
N GLN A 41 6.61 0.29 -13.50
CA GLN A 41 7.12 1.64 -13.81
C GLN A 41 8.18 2.13 -12.82
N LEU A 42 8.05 1.80 -11.54
CA LEU A 42 8.95 2.27 -10.49
C LEU A 42 10.21 1.39 -10.40
N GLN A 43 11.29 1.97 -9.90
CA GLN A 43 12.62 1.37 -9.79
C GLN A 43 13.13 1.41 -8.35
N LYS A 44 14.26 0.77 -8.07
CA LYS A 44 14.98 0.91 -6.79
C LYS A 44 15.22 2.38 -6.45
N GLY A 45 14.95 2.76 -5.19
CA GLY A 45 15.02 4.13 -4.69
C GLY A 45 13.77 4.97 -4.94
N ASP A 46 12.78 4.47 -5.70
CA ASP A 46 11.48 5.12 -5.84
C ASP A 46 10.57 4.77 -4.66
N HIS A 47 9.51 5.57 -4.45
CA HIS A 47 8.63 5.42 -3.29
C HIS A 47 7.20 5.06 -3.67
N ILE A 48 6.58 4.26 -2.81
CA ILE A 48 5.17 3.88 -2.88
C ILE A 48 4.46 4.37 -1.61
N PHE A 49 3.33 5.08 -1.78
CA PHE A 49 2.42 5.43 -0.69
C PHE A 49 1.03 4.88 -0.98
N VAL A 50 0.31 4.57 0.09
CA VAL A 50 -0.97 3.86 0.01
C VAL A 50 -2.02 4.53 0.87
N ILE A 51 -3.21 4.69 0.30
CA ILE A 51 -4.39 5.21 0.96
C ILE A 51 -5.37 4.06 1.17
N SER A 52 -6.08 4.05 2.31
CA SER A 52 -7.12 3.07 2.61
C SER A 52 -8.25 3.11 1.57
N GLY A 53 -8.91 1.99 1.38
CA GLY A 53 -10.12 1.90 0.55
C GLY A 53 -11.29 2.70 1.15
N LYS A 54 -12.25 3.07 0.32
CA LYS A 54 -13.47 3.71 0.81
C LYS A 54 -14.32 2.70 1.59
N VAL A 55 -14.65 3.04 2.83
CA VAL A 55 -15.60 2.32 3.69
C VAL A 55 -16.70 3.31 4.11
N PRO A 56 -17.98 2.93 4.16
CA PRO A 56 -19.04 3.82 4.64
C PRO A 56 -18.72 4.38 6.03
N ASP A 57 -19.08 5.63 6.26
CA ASP A 57 -18.95 6.36 7.53
C ASP A 57 -17.52 6.61 8.04
N PHE A 58 -16.51 6.20 7.28
CA PHE A 58 -15.10 6.42 7.64
C PHE A 58 -14.33 7.15 6.53
N SER A 59 -13.61 8.19 6.95
CA SER A 59 -12.70 8.91 6.04
C SER A 59 -11.52 8.02 5.62
N GLN A 60 -11.18 8.05 4.33
CA GLN A 60 -9.95 7.45 3.83
C GLN A 60 -8.73 8.17 4.40
N PHE A 61 -7.63 7.46 4.60
CA PHE A 61 -6.40 8.05 5.11
C PHE A 61 -5.16 7.44 4.45
N VAL A 62 -4.07 8.18 4.46
CA VAL A 62 -2.75 7.68 4.03
C VAL A 62 -2.26 6.70 5.09
N MET A 63 -2.23 5.42 4.74
CA MET A 63 -1.83 4.35 5.66
C MET A 63 -0.32 4.35 5.90
N GLY A 64 0.45 4.77 4.91
CA GLY A 64 1.90 4.76 4.95
C GLY A 64 2.52 4.59 3.57
N GLY A 65 3.82 4.30 3.58
CA GLY A 65 4.60 4.08 2.36
C GLY A 65 5.96 3.48 2.65
N PHE A 66 6.72 3.25 1.60
CA PHE A 66 8.07 2.70 1.69
C PHE A 66 8.88 3.02 0.43
N GLU A 67 10.19 2.89 0.54
CA GLU A 67 11.14 2.96 -0.57
C GLU A 67 11.30 1.58 -1.22
N ILE A 68 11.42 1.51 -2.53
CA ILE A 68 11.67 0.26 -3.26
C ILE A 68 13.15 -0.11 -3.13
N GLU A 69 13.41 -1.26 -2.54
CA GLU A 69 14.75 -1.84 -2.45
C GLU A 69 15.07 -2.70 -3.66
N SER A 70 14.13 -3.56 -4.05
CA SER A 70 14.32 -4.47 -5.18
C SER A 70 13.00 -4.94 -5.78
N LYS A 71 13.09 -5.56 -6.96
CA LYS A 71 11.99 -6.27 -7.62
C LYS A 71 12.45 -7.66 -8.04
N ILE A 72 11.65 -8.67 -7.72
CA ILE A 72 11.92 -10.07 -8.03
C ILE A 72 10.70 -10.74 -8.66
N PRO A 73 10.84 -11.89 -9.31
CA PRO A 73 9.69 -12.73 -9.68
C PRO A 73 8.93 -13.23 -8.45
N ALA A 74 7.60 -13.35 -8.54
CA ALA A 74 6.78 -13.83 -7.42
C ALA A 74 7.16 -15.25 -6.93
N ILE A 75 7.70 -16.09 -7.81
CA ILE A 75 8.19 -17.43 -7.43
C ILE A 75 9.43 -17.38 -6.53
N GLU A 76 10.26 -16.37 -6.69
CA GLU A 76 11.39 -16.11 -5.80
C GLU A 76 10.89 -15.57 -4.46
N ALA A 77 9.94 -14.62 -4.48
CA ALA A 77 9.27 -14.13 -3.29
C ALA A 77 8.59 -15.24 -2.51
N TYR A 78 8.00 -16.24 -3.19
CA TYR A 78 7.42 -17.43 -2.54
C TYR A 78 8.42 -18.19 -1.69
N ARG A 79 9.68 -18.25 -2.10
CA ARG A 79 10.76 -18.92 -1.35
C ARG A 79 11.26 -18.08 -0.17
N LEU A 80 11.35 -16.76 -0.38
CA LEU A 80 11.95 -15.84 0.60
C LEU A 80 10.97 -15.43 1.73
N PHE A 81 9.65 -15.35 1.44
CA PHE A 81 8.66 -14.81 2.37
C PHE A 81 7.50 -15.81 2.59
N PRO A 82 7.73 -16.93 3.30
CA PRO A 82 6.69 -17.94 3.55
C PRO A 82 5.46 -17.38 4.27
N GLU A 83 5.65 -16.36 5.13
CA GLU A 83 4.58 -15.69 5.88
C GLU A 83 3.65 -14.85 5.00
N LEU A 84 4.12 -14.39 3.83
CA LEU A 84 3.36 -13.60 2.87
C LEU A 84 2.71 -14.44 1.75
N ARG A 85 2.80 -15.77 1.81
CA ARG A 85 2.07 -16.66 0.91
C ARG A 85 0.57 -16.53 1.14
N LEU A 86 -0.17 -16.51 0.04
CA LEU A 86 -1.63 -16.40 0.10
C LEU A 86 -2.23 -17.58 0.85
N ARG A 87 -3.02 -17.30 1.87
CA ARG A 87 -3.71 -18.32 2.68
C ARG A 87 -4.99 -17.76 3.30
N ARG A 88 -5.85 -18.67 3.74
CA ARG A 88 -7.06 -18.32 4.51
C ARG A 88 -6.75 -18.38 6.01
N LEU A 89 -7.18 -17.36 6.73
CA LEU A 89 -7.14 -17.31 8.18
C LEU A 89 -8.32 -18.11 8.80
N GLN A 90 -8.27 -18.34 10.11
CA GLN A 90 -9.32 -19.06 10.84
C GLN A 90 -10.70 -18.37 10.77
N ASP A 91 -10.71 -17.04 10.69
CA ASP A 91 -11.92 -16.22 10.52
C ASP A 91 -12.44 -16.20 9.08
N GLY A 92 -11.81 -16.94 8.16
CA GLY A 92 -12.16 -17.02 6.74
C GLY A 92 -11.58 -15.91 5.87
N GLN A 93 -10.93 -14.90 6.43
CA GLN A 93 -10.29 -13.85 5.66
C GLN A 93 -9.03 -14.35 4.94
N LEU A 94 -8.72 -13.74 3.80
CA LEU A 94 -7.49 -14.02 3.06
C LEU A 94 -6.37 -13.10 3.52
N THR A 95 -5.19 -13.66 3.72
CA THR A 95 -3.95 -12.91 3.98
C THR A 95 -2.85 -13.33 3.03
N GLY A 96 -1.80 -12.50 2.96
CA GLY A 96 -0.67 -12.73 2.06
C GLY A 96 -0.90 -12.16 0.65
N ASN A 97 0.19 -11.77 0.03
CA ASN A 97 0.21 -11.11 -1.29
C ASN A 97 1.05 -11.85 -2.35
N ILE A 98 1.54 -13.04 -2.02
CA ILE A 98 2.23 -13.94 -2.95
C ILE A 98 1.18 -14.91 -3.49
N ILE A 99 0.80 -14.72 -4.74
CA ILE A 99 -0.32 -15.39 -5.40
C ILE A 99 0.08 -16.60 -6.25
N VAL A 100 1.32 -17.05 -6.14
CA VAL A 100 1.82 -18.24 -6.85
C VAL A 100 1.89 -19.45 -5.92
N THR A 101 1.75 -20.63 -6.52
CA THR A 101 2.03 -21.92 -5.89
C THR A 101 3.53 -22.27 -5.98
N PRO A 102 4.04 -23.31 -5.28
CA PRO A 102 5.45 -23.71 -5.35
C PRO A 102 5.96 -24.02 -6.76
N ASP A 103 5.09 -24.44 -7.65
CA ASP A 103 5.38 -24.73 -9.06
C ASP A 103 5.11 -23.54 -10.00
N GLY A 104 4.82 -22.36 -9.45
CA GLY A 104 4.69 -21.10 -10.21
C GLY A 104 3.32 -20.88 -10.85
N ARG A 105 2.33 -21.77 -10.63
CA ARG A 105 0.95 -21.58 -11.10
C ARG A 105 0.18 -20.59 -10.22
N GLN A 106 -0.95 -20.09 -10.71
CA GLN A 106 -1.86 -19.25 -9.93
C GLN A 106 -2.42 -20.05 -8.75
N HIS A 107 -2.37 -19.42 -7.57
CA HIS A 107 -2.92 -20.02 -6.35
C HIS A 107 -4.45 -20.09 -6.43
N GLU A 108 -5.07 -21.19 -6.01
CA GLU A 108 -6.53 -21.41 -6.06
C GLU A 108 -7.36 -20.35 -5.33
N LEU A 109 -6.82 -19.69 -4.32
CA LEU A 109 -7.45 -18.61 -3.58
C LEU A 109 -7.27 -17.23 -4.25
N ASP A 110 -6.55 -17.15 -5.36
CA ASP A 110 -6.32 -15.90 -6.08
C ASP A 110 -7.37 -15.71 -7.17
N ASP A 111 -8.12 -14.61 -7.09
CA ASP A 111 -9.17 -14.24 -8.03
C ASP A 111 -8.76 -13.17 -9.06
N HIS A 112 -7.49 -12.82 -9.10
CA HIS A 112 -7.01 -11.79 -10.00
C HIS A 112 -6.95 -12.27 -11.46
N THR A 113 -7.41 -11.42 -12.36
CA THR A 113 -7.15 -11.56 -13.80
C THR A 113 -5.73 -11.10 -14.15
N SER A 114 -5.24 -11.46 -15.34
CA SER A 114 -3.90 -11.05 -15.83
C SER A 114 -2.76 -11.52 -14.92
N PHE A 115 -2.82 -12.77 -14.50
CA PHE A 115 -1.87 -13.41 -13.60
C PHE A 115 -0.41 -13.19 -14.03
N ASP A 116 -0.06 -13.43 -15.30
CA ASP A 116 1.31 -13.31 -15.80
C ASP A 116 1.94 -11.93 -15.58
N ARG A 117 1.13 -10.86 -15.65
CA ARG A 117 1.60 -9.50 -15.37
C ARG A 117 1.83 -9.25 -13.88
N ARG A 118 1.13 -10.01 -13.02
CA ARG A 118 1.17 -9.81 -11.58
C ARG A 118 2.34 -10.51 -10.91
N ILE A 119 2.90 -11.51 -11.54
CA ILE A 119 3.98 -12.32 -10.97
C ILE A 119 5.39 -11.86 -11.35
N GLN A 120 5.52 -10.88 -12.26
CA GLN A 120 6.82 -10.47 -12.81
C GLN A 120 7.63 -9.53 -11.91
N ASN A 121 6.97 -8.63 -11.19
CA ASN A 121 7.61 -7.55 -10.45
C ASN A 121 7.08 -7.50 -9.01
N TYR A 122 7.38 -8.51 -8.23
CA TYR A 122 7.14 -8.48 -6.80
C TYR A 122 8.10 -7.46 -6.17
N VAL A 123 7.56 -6.40 -5.58
CA VAL A 123 8.34 -5.32 -4.98
C VAL A 123 8.66 -5.66 -3.54
N ILE A 124 9.93 -5.56 -3.19
CA ILE A 124 10.45 -5.57 -1.83
C ILE A 124 10.86 -4.15 -1.49
N GLY A 125 10.47 -3.69 -0.32
CA GLY A 125 10.76 -2.34 0.13
C GLY A 125 11.65 -2.28 1.36
N THR A 126 12.08 -1.07 1.65
CA THR A 126 12.84 -0.69 2.83
C THR A 126 12.31 0.64 3.38
N ASN A 127 12.82 1.08 4.52
CA ASN A 127 12.46 2.37 5.14
C ASN A 127 10.92 2.59 5.24
N PRO A 128 10.14 1.62 5.76
CA PRO A 128 8.70 1.80 5.87
C PRO A 128 8.34 2.90 6.86
N ILE A 129 7.26 3.60 6.52
CA ILE A 129 6.55 4.47 7.46
C ILE A 129 5.07 4.17 7.35
N SER A 130 4.40 3.81 8.46
CA SER A 130 3.00 3.44 8.47
C SER A 130 2.30 3.81 9.77
N LEU A 131 1.02 4.16 9.66
CA LEU A 131 0.14 4.40 10.79
C LEU A 131 -0.49 3.05 11.19
N ILE A 132 -0.15 2.56 12.38
CA ILE A 132 -0.47 1.18 12.80
C ILE A 132 -1.41 1.19 14.01
N THR A 133 -1.16 2.07 15.00
CA THR A 133 -1.95 2.11 16.22
C THR A 133 -3.28 2.81 16.01
N THR A 134 -4.27 2.50 16.83
CA THR A 134 -5.58 3.16 16.76
C THR A 134 -5.50 4.68 16.85
N PRO A 135 -4.69 5.30 17.75
CA PRO A 135 -4.51 6.75 17.77
C PRO A 135 -3.86 7.29 16.49
N GLU A 136 -2.82 6.63 15.96
CA GLU A 136 -2.18 7.06 14.71
C GLU A 136 -3.15 7.05 13.53
N ILE A 137 -3.96 5.99 13.42
CA ILE A 137 -4.96 5.87 12.35
C ILE A 137 -6.06 6.93 12.51
N ALA A 138 -6.52 7.19 13.72
CA ALA A 138 -7.53 8.21 13.99
C ALA A 138 -7.02 9.60 13.59
N GLU A 139 -5.80 9.95 13.98
CA GLU A 139 -5.19 11.22 13.60
C GLU A 139 -4.90 11.30 12.09
N GLY A 140 -4.44 10.20 11.50
CA GLY A 140 -4.27 10.09 10.06
C GLY A 140 -5.57 10.32 9.27
N ARG A 141 -6.71 9.75 9.73
CA ARG A 141 -8.02 9.99 9.11
C ARG A 141 -8.42 11.45 9.15
N LYS A 142 -8.18 12.12 10.28
CA LYS A 142 -8.52 13.52 10.48
C LYS A 142 -7.73 14.46 9.57
N GLN A 143 -6.46 14.16 9.35
CA GLN A 143 -5.54 15.07 8.66
C GLN A 143 -5.31 14.75 7.18
N SER A 144 -5.53 13.51 6.71
CA SER A 144 -5.08 13.05 5.38
C SER A 144 -5.61 13.88 4.22
N LEU A 145 -6.86 14.31 4.25
CA LEU A 145 -7.43 15.06 3.14
C LEU A 145 -6.71 16.39 2.93
N GLU A 146 -6.56 17.18 4.00
CA GLU A 146 -5.90 18.49 3.92
C GLU A 146 -4.41 18.34 3.58
N ALA A 147 -3.72 17.38 4.21
CA ALA A 147 -2.33 17.09 3.87
C ALA A 147 -2.14 16.70 2.39
N LEU A 148 -3.02 15.87 1.84
CA LEU A 148 -2.98 15.52 0.42
C LEU A 148 -3.24 16.70 -0.50
N LYS A 149 -4.20 17.58 -0.16
CA LYS A 149 -4.47 18.80 -0.92
C LYS A 149 -3.26 19.71 -0.95
N ASP A 150 -2.65 19.93 0.21
CA ASP A 150 -1.49 20.81 0.36
C ASP A 150 -0.25 20.24 -0.35
N ILE A 151 0.07 18.96 -0.13
CA ILE A 151 1.27 18.33 -0.70
C ILE A 151 1.14 18.17 -2.22
N LEU A 152 -0.02 17.74 -2.70
CA LEU A 152 -0.24 17.51 -4.14
C LEU A 152 -0.64 18.77 -4.89
N GLN A 153 -0.93 19.88 -4.20
CA GLN A 153 -1.45 21.14 -4.78
C GLN A 153 -2.68 20.88 -5.64
N LYS A 154 -3.64 20.11 -5.09
CA LYS A 154 -4.89 19.72 -5.75
C LYS A 154 -6.07 19.94 -4.83
N ASN A 155 -7.22 20.25 -5.39
CA ASN A 155 -8.49 20.36 -4.68
C ASN A 155 -9.29 19.06 -4.79
N GLY A 156 -10.15 18.81 -3.81
CA GLY A 156 -11.09 17.69 -3.76
C GLY A 156 -11.74 17.59 -2.39
N GLU A 157 -12.86 16.92 -2.31
CA GLU A 157 -13.63 16.71 -1.08
C GLU A 157 -13.31 15.35 -0.43
N SER A 158 -12.49 14.54 -1.11
CA SER A 158 -12.05 13.23 -0.63
C SER A 158 -10.65 12.90 -1.12
N PRO A 159 -9.90 12.03 -0.43
CA PRO A 159 -8.62 11.52 -0.91
C PRO A 159 -8.70 10.91 -2.32
N PHE A 160 -9.85 10.30 -2.67
CA PHE A 160 -10.07 9.75 -4.00
C PHE A 160 -10.08 10.84 -5.08
N GLU A 161 -10.72 11.98 -4.83
CA GLU A 161 -10.76 13.09 -5.80
C GLU A 161 -9.39 13.75 -5.96
N VAL A 162 -8.65 13.91 -4.87
CA VAL A 162 -7.31 14.51 -4.88
C VAL A 162 -6.29 13.62 -5.61
N VAL A 163 -6.30 12.31 -5.33
CA VAL A 163 -5.31 11.36 -5.86
C VAL A 163 -5.74 10.74 -7.19
N GLY A 164 -7.04 10.55 -7.38
CA GLY A 164 -7.63 9.95 -8.58
C GLY A 164 -7.52 8.43 -8.63
N ARG A 165 -8.36 7.83 -9.47
CA ARG A 165 -8.52 6.37 -9.64
C ARG A 165 -7.21 5.63 -9.93
N PHE A 166 -6.34 6.23 -10.73
CA PHE A 166 -5.07 5.60 -11.16
C PHE A 166 -3.89 5.95 -10.25
N GLY A 167 -4.14 6.73 -9.19
CA GLY A 167 -3.11 7.26 -8.33
C GLY A 167 -2.35 8.43 -8.96
N THR A 168 -1.55 9.11 -8.18
CA THR A 168 -0.78 10.29 -8.59
C THR A 168 0.72 10.00 -8.53
N LYS A 169 1.48 10.48 -9.52
CA LYS A 169 2.95 10.53 -9.45
C LYS A 169 3.37 11.57 -8.42
N LEU A 170 4.45 11.30 -7.74
CA LEU A 170 5.04 12.17 -6.74
C LEU A 170 6.43 12.62 -7.19
N SER A 171 6.71 13.89 -7.02
CA SER A 171 8.06 14.44 -7.06
C SER A 171 8.82 14.10 -5.78
N GLU A 172 10.13 14.24 -5.80
CA GLU A 172 10.99 14.06 -4.63
C GLU A 172 10.54 14.94 -3.44
N LYS A 173 10.24 16.21 -3.69
CA LYS A 173 9.71 17.12 -2.67
C LYS A 173 8.43 16.60 -2.03
N GLN A 174 7.48 16.09 -2.83
CA GLN A 174 6.22 15.56 -2.32
C GLN A 174 6.41 14.25 -1.53
N ILE A 175 7.38 13.42 -1.90
CA ILE A 175 7.77 12.22 -1.15
C ILE A 175 8.26 12.61 0.24
N LEU A 176 9.20 13.55 0.33
CA LEU A 176 9.72 14.04 1.61
C LEU A 176 8.60 14.65 2.46
N GLN A 177 7.77 15.52 1.89
CA GLN A 177 6.63 16.11 2.60
C GLN A 177 5.65 15.05 3.14
N LEU A 178 5.35 13.98 2.37
CA LEU A 178 4.49 12.89 2.84
C LEU A 178 5.14 12.11 3.99
N ARG A 179 6.44 11.85 3.93
CA ARG A 179 7.16 11.18 5.00
C ARG A 179 7.17 12.02 6.28
N ASP A 180 7.55 13.29 6.16
CA ASP A 180 7.60 14.23 7.30
C ASP A 180 6.21 14.38 7.95
N TRP A 181 5.16 14.47 7.13
CA TRP A 181 3.79 14.53 7.63
C TRP A 181 3.38 13.23 8.37
N LEU A 182 3.70 12.05 7.83
CA LEU A 182 3.42 10.77 8.50
C LEU A 182 4.17 10.65 9.84
N GLU A 183 5.42 11.10 9.92
CA GLU A 183 6.17 11.16 11.19
C GLU A 183 5.51 12.12 12.18
N ALA A 184 5.06 13.28 11.73
CA ALA A 184 4.37 14.25 12.57
C ALA A 184 3.04 13.68 13.12
N VAL A 185 2.26 12.96 12.29
CA VAL A 185 1.04 12.27 12.73
C VAL A 185 1.34 11.22 13.81
N LYS A 186 2.39 10.40 13.61
CA LYS A 186 2.81 9.41 14.61
C LYS A 186 3.24 10.06 15.92
N HIS A 187 3.98 11.14 15.85
CA HIS A 187 4.41 11.87 17.05
C HIS A 187 3.20 12.48 17.79
N ALA A 188 2.27 13.12 17.08
CA ALA A 188 1.08 13.72 17.66
C ALA A 188 0.14 12.69 18.31
N ALA A 189 0.07 11.48 17.77
CA ALA A 189 -0.79 10.41 18.29
C ALA A 189 -0.23 9.74 19.57
N ASN A 190 1.07 9.91 19.85
CA ASN A 190 1.77 9.29 20.99
C ASN A 190 2.02 10.27 22.16
N ASN A 191 1.59 11.53 22.01
CA ASN A 191 1.63 12.57 23.05
C ASN A 191 0.22 12.87 23.57
#